data_fd2b887a23c08a89c8a73fbb928e5b7f
#
_entry.id   fd2b887a23c08a89c8a73fbb928e5b7f
#
_cell.length_a   1.000
_cell.length_b   1.000
_cell.length_c   1.000
_cell.angle_alpha   90.00
_cell.angle_beta   90.00
_cell.angle_gamma   90.00
#
_symmetry.space_group_name_H-M   'P 1'
#
loop_
_entity.id
_entity.type
_entity.pdbx_description
1 polymer ?
#
loop_
_entity_poly.entity_id
_entity_poly.type
_entity_poly.pdbx_seq_one_letter_code
_entity_poly.pdbx_strand_id
1 'polypeptide(L)'
;MDLQQLADSFTPMTCIISVDALPDGNYGNIRLVCGNKAYVDSIEVQQSDNIAYDTMLSNKFIPNSPYENYIPKDLNFENACYLSAVLKKPFHTYMHPERYPFWVDMYIMPVAYTNGNTHYCTYSMDLTPEASVSRMSDKEAAVTSSVLETCIKLRDAKDFKHTMDEVIEDIRLLCDAENVCILLTDYKTRSCSILCESSDPDFDNKNIIDYFNNNIKNFFDVVDTWKDTIAGSTCLIIQNESDMNVVRERNPKWIKSLEDYGIKSIVLYPLNYNNETLGYVWAVNFATENTAKIRSTLETTTYFIASEIANHQLLARLEYMSSVDLLTGVMNRNAMNKRVDDIVEGKETLPLRVSFVFADLNGLKKVNDTGGHTAGDSYIKRSAGLLKQAFPDSEIYRAGGDEFMVINYTLSKDELMSRIDELRKLQENTDDVSFALGYYYNEGKTNIRTAMSSADMDMYRDKQNYYERYPERKRK
;
A
#
# COMPACT_ATOMS: atom_id res chain seq x y z
N MET A 1 0.47 -13.30 49.66
CA MET A 1 -0.03 -14.09 48.49
C MET A 1 1.19 -14.66 47.80
N ASP A 2 1.20 -15.94 47.55
CA ASP A 2 2.27 -16.56 46.74
C ASP A 2 1.95 -16.37 45.27
N LEU A 3 2.71 -15.50 44.60
CA LEU A 3 2.47 -15.13 43.19
C LEU A 3 2.90 -16.27 42.26
N GLN A 4 3.89 -17.09 42.63
CA GLN A 4 4.28 -18.25 41.82
C GLN A 4 3.17 -19.29 41.83
N GLN A 5 2.60 -19.59 43.01
CA GLN A 5 1.47 -20.52 43.14
C GLN A 5 0.25 -20.02 42.33
N LEU A 6 0.04 -18.70 42.26
CA LEU A 6 -1.00 -18.11 41.41
C LEU A 6 -0.70 -18.35 39.93
N ALA A 7 0.50 -18.08 39.45
CA ALA A 7 0.89 -18.33 38.06
C ALA A 7 0.73 -19.82 37.70
N ASP A 8 1.16 -20.73 38.55
CA ASP A 8 1.10 -22.18 38.35
C ASP A 8 -0.33 -22.75 38.38
N SER A 9 -1.31 -21.97 38.83
CA SER A 9 -2.73 -22.37 38.79
C SER A 9 -3.37 -22.25 37.41
N PHE A 10 -2.71 -21.57 36.47
CA PHE A 10 -3.19 -21.40 35.08
C PHE A 10 -2.59 -22.45 34.18
N THR A 11 -3.43 -22.98 33.25
CA THR A 11 -2.99 -23.93 32.19
C THR A 11 -2.35 -23.22 31.00
N PRO A 12 -2.87 -22.06 30.51
CA PRO A 12 -2.22 -21.31 29.42
C PRO A 12 -0.87 -20.73 29.88
N MET A 13 -0.03 -20.35 28.94
CA MET A 13 1.20 -19.60 29.22
C MET A 13 0.85 -18.33 30.01
N THR A 14 1.24 -18.29 31.28
CA THR A 14 0.84 -17.20 32.20
C THR A 14 2.02 -16.66 32.99
N CYS A 15 2.13 -15.35 33.00
CA CYS A 15 3.09 -14.60 33.82
C CYS A 15 2.36 -13.64 34.76
N ILE A 16 2.92 -13.38 35.92
CA ILE A 16 2.49 -12.30 36.81
C ILE A 16 3.34 -11.07 36.54
N ILE A 17 2.68 -9.96 36.29
CA ILE A 17 3.30 -8.65 35.99
C ILE A 17 3.05 -7.73 37.18
N SER A 18 4.08 -6.95 37.56
CA SER A 18 3.97 -5.84 38.48
C SER A 18 4.06 -4.49 37.74
N VAL A 19 3.29 -3.52 38.21
CA VAL A 19 3.25 -2.14 37.70
C VAL A 19 3.28 -1.20 38.91
N ASP A 20 4.20 -0.26 38.93
CA ASP A 20 4.25 0.78 39.96
C ASP A 20 3.32 1.94 39.57
N ALA A 21 2.37 2.26 40.43
CA ALA A 21 1.53 3.46 40.29
C ALA A 21 2.29 4.68 40.77
N LEU A 22 2.41 5.72 39.94
CA LEU A 22 3.08 6.97 40.27
C LEU A 22 2.08 8.00 40.83
N PRO A 23 2.56 8.96 41.67
CA PRO A 23 1.68 9.95 42.30
C PRO A 23 0.97 10.89 41.33
N ASP A 24 1.50 11.08 40.12
CA ASP A 24 0.96 11.91 39.07
C ASP A 24 -0.12 11.21 38.22
N GLY A 25 -0.49 9.99 38.59
CA GLY A 25 -1.45 9.17 37.86
C GLY A 25 -0.84 8.37 36.70
N ASN A 26 0.47 8.45 36.49
CA ASN A 26 1.22 7.66 35.55
C ASN A 26 1.66 6.32 36.17
N TYR A 27 2.41 5.54 35.39
CA TYR A 27 2.95 4.27 35.79
C TYR A 27 4.45 4.16 35.49
N GLY A 28 5.11 3.21 36.16
CA GLY A 28 6.52 2.91 35.93
C GLY A 28 6.87 1.47 36.29
N ASN A 29 8.12 1.10 36.04
CA ASN A 29 8.73 -0.16 36.47
C ASN A 29 7.88 -1.41 36.19
N ILE A 30 7.47 -1.64 34.95
CA ILE A 30 6.75 -2.86 34.60
C ILE A 30 7.71 -4.06 34.60
N ARG A 31 7.44 -5.06 35.41
CA ARG A 31 8.32 -6.22 35.61
C ARG A 31 7.58 -7.53 35.44
N LEU A 32 8.26 -8.52 34.86
CA LEU A 32 7.83 -9.92 34.86
C LEU A 32 8.25 -10.54 36.18
N VAL A 33 7.29 -10.73 37.07
CA VAL A 33 7.56 -11.17 38.47
C VAL A 33 7.87 -12.66 38.51
N CYS A 34 6.98 -13.48 37.96
CA CYS A 34 7.13 -14.92 37.84
C CYS A 34 6.23 -15.45 36.73
N GLY A 35 6.54 -16.62 36.18
CA GLY A 35 5.75 -17.29 35.18
C GLY A 35 5.52 -18.75 35.50
N ASN A 36 4.42 -19.34 35.01
CA ASN A 36 4.25 -20.78 35.07
C ASN A 36 5.24 -21.48 34.09
N LYS A 37 5.35 -22.79 34.21
CA LYS A 37 6.29 -23.56 33.39
C LYS A 37 6.08 -23.31 31.89
N ALA A 38 4.84 -23.27 31.41
CA ALA A 38 4.56 -23.05 29.98
C ALA A 38 5.06 -21.68 29.49
N TYR A 39 4.95 -20.62 30.31
CA TYR A 39 5.46 -19.30 30.00
C TYR A 39 6.99 -19.25 30.01
N VAL A 40 7.63 -19.87 31.02
CA VAL A 40 9.10 -19.94 31.07
C VAL A 40 9.66 -20.75 29.93
N ASP A 41 9.08 -21.91 29.64
CA ASP A 41 9.48 -22.76 28.50
C ASP A 41 9.33 -22.01 27.14
N SER A 42 8.35 -21.13 26.99
CA SER A 42 8.18 -20.33 25.79
C SER A 42 9.32 -19.33 25.53
N ILE A 43 10.07 -18.97 26.58
CA ILE A 43 11.25 -18.08 26.49
C ILE A 43 12.54 -18.90 26.38
N GLU A 44 12.66 -20.02 27.12
CA GLU A 44 13.94 -20.73 27.32
C GLU A 44 14.14 -21.93 26.40
N VAL A 45 13.05 -22.58 25.94
CA VAL A 45 13.15 -23.74 25.08
C VAL A 45 13.30 -23.29 23.62
N GLN A 46 14.52 -23.31 23.12
CA GLN A 46 14.80 -23.18 21.70
C GLN A 46 14.28 -24.42 20.96
N GLN A 47 13.11 -24.31 20.35
CA GLN A 47 12.71 -25.28 19.33
C GLN A 47 13.46 -24.93 18.04
N SER A 48 14.32 -25.82 17.60
CA SER A 48 15.28 -25.66 16.50
C SER A 48 14.68 -25.33 15.12
N ASP A 49 13.37 -25.32 14.99
CA ASP A 49 12.66 -25.11 13.71
C ASP A 49 11.64 -23.94 13.75
N ASN A 50 11.65 -23.12 14.79
CA ASN A 50 10.67 -22.03 14.95
C ASN A 50 11.31 -20.64 14.86
N ILE A 51 11.16 -20.00 13.71
CA ILE A 51 11.60 -18.62 13.38
C ILE A 51 11.09 -17.57 14.40
N ALA A 52 10.09 -17.91 15.21
CA ALA A 52 9.45 -17.01 16.17
C ALA A 52 10.36 -16.54 17.33
N TYR A 53 11.43 -17.24 17.63
CA TYR A 53 12.28 -16.97 18.79
C TYR A 53 13.45 -16.02 18.52
N ASP A 54 13.76 -15.72 17.28
CA ASP A 54 14.81 -14.75 16.91
C ASP A 54 14.43 -13.29 17.24
N THR A 55 13.17 -13.05 17.62
CA THR A 55 12.64 -11.70 17.92
C THR A 55 12.68 -11.33 19.42
N MET A 56 12.98 -12.27 20.31
CA MET A 56 13.11 -12.03 21.73
C MET A 56 14.52 -11.51 22.07
N LEU A 57 14.59 -10.45 22.88
CA LEU A 57 15.87 -9.84 23.30
C LEU A 57 16.65 -10.73 24.28
N SER A 58 15.99 -11.68 24.96
CA SER A 58 16.59 -12.65 25.88
C SER A 58 15.96 -14.02 25.71
N ASN A 59 16.79 -15.06 25.82
CA ASN A 59 16.41 -16.46 25.80
C ASN A 59 16.42 -17.11 27.17
N LYS A 60 16.46 -16.31 28.26
CA LYS A 60 16.45 -16.78 29.65
C LYS A 60 15.48 -15.95 30.46
N PHE A 61 14.53 -16.62 31.12
CA PHE A 61 13.61 -15.97 32.02
C PHE A 61 14.31 -15.62 33.37
N ILE A 62 14.26 -14.35 33.78
CA ILE A 62 14.80 -13.85 35.04
C ILE A 62 13.62 -13.29 35.84
N PRO A 63 13.20 -13.95 36.94
CA PRO A 63 12.11 -13.46 37.78
C PRO A 63 12.35 -12.04 38.27
N ASN A 64 11.26 -11.25 38.32
CA ASN A 64 11.25 -9.85 38.78
C ASN A 64 12.17 -8.92 37.95
N SER A 65 12.38 -9.22 36.70
CA SER A 65 13.13 -8.38 35.77
C SER A 65 12.21 -7.45 34.94
N PRO A 66 12.71 -6.31 34.43
CA PRO A 66 11.97 -5.46 33.51
C PRO A 66 11.52 -6.25 32.27
N TYR A 67 10.28 -6.01 31.81
CA TYR A 67 9.78 -6.69 30.63
C TYR A 67 10.58 -6.33 29.35
N GLU A 68 11.19 -5.16 29.34
CA GLU A 68 12.05 -4.65 28.25
C GLU A 68 13.30 -5.52 28.02
N ASN A 69 13.65 -6.39 28.96
CA ASN A 69 14.69 -7.40 28.75
C ASN A 69 14.28 -8.45 27.71
N TYR A 70 12.99 -8.60 27.40
CA TYR A 70 12.44 -9.65 26.54
C TYR A 70 11.89 -9.12 25.22
N ILE A 71 11.23 -7.97 25.26
CA ILE A 71 10.66 -7.31 24.08
C ILE A 71 11.01 -5.83 24.10
N PRO A 72 11.13 -5.18 22.92
CA PRO A 72 11.29 -3.73 22.86
C PRO A 72 10.14 -3.03 23.60
N LYS A 73 10.43 -1.86 24.16
CA LYS A 73 9.43 -1.05 24.88
C LYS A 73 8.19 -0.83 24.00
N ASP A 74 7.03 -1.26 24.51
CA ASP A 74 5.75 -1.28 23.79
C ASP A 74 4.69 -0.53 24.61
N LEU A 75 4.36 0.69 24.20
CA LEU A 75 3.41 1.55 24.89
C LEU A 75 2.01 0.92 24.99
N ASN A 76 1.62 0.11 23.99
CA ASN A 76 0.33 -0.58 24.01
C ASN A 76 0.29 -1.67 25.08
N PHE A 77 1.38 -2.42 25.21
CA PHE A 77 1.53 -3.43 26.25
C PHE A 77 1.57 -2.79 27.65
N GLU A 78 2.35 -1.72 27.82
CA GLU A 78 2.43 -0.98 29.08
C GLU A 78 1.07 -0.44 29.51
N ASN A 79 0.33 0.20 28.60
CA ASN A 79 -1.00 0.73 28.87
C ASN A 79 -1.99 -0.39 29.27
N ALA A 80 -1.95 -1.55 28.59
CA ALA A 80 -2.80 -2.70 28.93
C ALA A 80 -2.47 -3.25 30.34
N CYS A 81 -1.19 -3.31 30.70
CA CYS A 81 -0.75 -3.69 32.04
C CYS A 81 -1.22 -2.68 33.11
N TYR A 82 -1.12 -1.37 32.81
CA TYR A 82 -1.60 -0.32 33.70
C TYR A 82 -3.11 -0.37 33.91
N LEU A 83 -3.88 -0.49 32.83
CA LEU A 83 -5.34 -0.63 32.89
C LEU A 83 -5.75 -1.79 33.79
N SER A 84 -5.06 -2.91 33.67
CA SER A 84 -5.41 -4.11 34.47
C SER A 84 -4.85 -4.08 35.87
N ALA A 85 -3.56 -3.81 36.03
CA ALA A 85 -2.94 -3.85 37.37
C ALA A 85 -3.41 -2.71 38.27
N VAL A 86 -3.47 -1.48 37.78
CA VAL A 86 -3.75 -0.27 38.58
C VAL A 86 -5.24 0.08 38.54
N LEU A 87 -5.83 0.23 37.38
CA LEU A 87 -7.23 0.62 37.22
C LEU A 87 -8.22 -0.54 37.39
N LYS A 88 -7.73 -1.76 37.57
CA LYS A 88 -8.51 -2.98 37.84
C LYS A 88 -9.52 -3.31 36.71
N LYS A 89 -9.22 -2.93 35.47
CA LYS A 89 -10.02 -3.26 34.28
C LYS A 89 -9.40 -4.48 33.58
N PRO A 90 -10.14 -5.58 33.38
CA PRO A 90 -9.64 -6.68 32.57
C PRO A 90 -9.39 -6.21 31.12
N PHE A 91 -8.35 -6.76 30.52
CA PHE A 91 -7.99 -6.46 29.12
C PHE A 91 -7.88 -7.78 28.34
N HIS A 92 -8.48 -7.80 27.16
CA HIS A 92 -8.38 -8.91 26.21
C HIS A 92 -8.13 -8.35 24.81
N THR A 93 -7.25 -9.01 24.07
CA THR A 93 -7.08 -8.72 22.65
C THR A 93 -6.62 -9.96 21.89
N TYR A 94 -7.09 -10.09 20.65
CA TYR A 94 -6.65 -11.09 19.70
C TYR A 94 -6.03 -10.37 18.50
N MET A 95 -4.70 -10.52 18.34
CA MET A 95 -3.93 -9.72 17.38
C MET A 95 -2.82 -10.53 16.73
N HIS A 96 -2.30 -9.99 15.61
CA HIS A 96 -1.11 -10.48 14.93
C HIS A 96 -0.01 -9.39 14.99
N PRO A 97 0.86 -9.40 16.03
CA PRO A 97 1.96 -8.44 16.10
C PRO A 97 2.93 -8.65 14.95
N GLU A 98 3.45 -7.58 14.36
CA GLU A 98 4.38 -7.66 13.23
C GLU A 98 5.66 -8.45 13.56
N ARG A 99 6.06 -8.42 14.84
CA ARG A 99 7.24 -9.14 15.34
C ARG A 99 7.09 -10.66 15.38
N TYR A 100 5.87 -11.21 15.24
CA TYR A 100 5.59 -12.64 15.37
C TYR A 100 4.91 -13.21 14.13
N PRO A 101 5.24 -14.42 13.69
CA PRO A 101 4.57 -15.09 12.58
C PRO A 101 3.28 -15.82 13.02
N PHE A 102 2.68 -15.46 14.14
CA PHE A 102 1.49 -16.09 14.71
C PHE A 102 0.55 -15.10 15.37
N TRP A 103 -0.70 -15.49 15.51
CA TRP A 103 -1.72 -14.74 16.21
C TRP A 103 -1.59 -14.96 17.71
N VAL A 104 -1.75 -13.89 18.50
CA VAL A 104 -1.68 -13.89 19.95
C VAL A 104 -3.06 -13.57 20.51
N ASP A 105 -3.60 -14.52 21.29
CA ASP A 105 -4.79 -14.32 22.12
C ASP A 105 -4.33 -13.99 23.53
N MET A 106 -4.51 -12.74 23.96
CA MET A 106 -3.89 -12.19 25.14
C MET A 106 -4.93 -11.71 26.15
N TYR A 107 -4.85 -12.22 27.37
CA TYR A 107 -5.68 -11.84 28.51
C TYR A 107 -4.81 -11.23 29.62
N ILE A 108 -5.11 -10.01 30.01
CA ILE A 108 -4.48 -9.35 31.14
C ILE A 108 -5.56 -9.12 32.22
N MET A 109 -5.47 -9.85 33.34
CA MET A 109 -6.50 -9.83 34.36
C MET A 109 -5.99 -9.20 35.66
N PRO A 110 -6.81 -8.36 36.33
CA PRO A 110 -6.41 -7.70 37.55
C PRO A 110 -6.20 -8.69 38.70
N VAL A 111 -5.14 -8.49 39.47
CA VAL A 111 -4.91 -9.18 40.74
C VAL A 111 -5.24 -8.21 41.85
N ALA A 112 -6.02 -8.66 42.85
CA ALA A 112 -6.45 -7.81 43.96
C ALA A 112 -5.30 -7.47 44.92
N TYR A 113 -4.25 -8.31 44.98
CA TYR A 113 -3.07 -8.09 45.82
C TYR A 113 -2.27 -6.86 45.37
N THR A 114 -1.77 -6.08 46.37
CA THR A 114 -0.88 -4.93 46.14
C THR A 114 0.23 -4.95 47.20
N ASN A 115 1.38 -4.35 46.89
CA ASN A 115 2.47 -4.15 47.83
C ASN A 115 2.95 -2.68 47.73
N GLY A 116 2.46 -1.84 48.66
CA GLY A 116 2.64 -0.39 48.56
C GLY A 116 2.00 0.16 47.28
N ASN A 117 2.79 0.86 46.49
CA ASN A 117 2.36 1.41 45.19
C ASN A 117 2.48 0.42 44.04
N THR A 118 2.96 -0.80 44.29
CA THR A 118 3.10 -1.83 43.27
C THR A 118 1.82 -2.64 43.18
N HIS A 119 1.24 -2.67 42.00
CA HIS A 119 0.03 -3.38 41.63
C HIS A 119 0.37 -4.57 40.72
N TYR A 120 -0.52 -5.57 40.65
CA TYR A 120 -0.26 -6.79 39.92
C TYR A 120 -1.40 -7.13 38.96
N CYS A 121 -1.05 -7.77 37.86
CA CYS A 121 -1.98 -8.41 36.94
C CYS A 121 -1.41 -9.75 36.46
N THR A 122 -2.27 -10.64 35.96
CA THR A 122 -1.85 -11.79 35.18
C THR A 122 -1.71 -11.39 33.74
N TYR A 123 -0.77 -11.98 33.03
CA TYR A 123 -0.60 -11.91 31.59
C TYR A 123 -0.62 -13.34 31.07
N SER A 124 -1.74 -13.72 30.46
CA SER A 124 -1.95 -15.04 29.88
C SER A 124 -2.06 -14.93 28.38
N MET A 125 -1.41 -15.83 27.65
CA MET A 125 -1.46 -15.82 26.19
C MET A 125 -1.62 -17.24 25.61
N ASP A 126 -2.26 -17.30 24.45
CA ASP A 126 -2.33 -18.47 23.58
C ASP A 126 -1.92 -18.07 22.17
N LEU A 127 -1.15 -18.93 21.49
CA LEU A 127 -0.55 -18.65 20.20
C LEU A 127 -1.13 -19.57 19.14
N THR A 128 -1.56 -18.99 18.01
CA THR A 128 -2.10 -19.76 16.89
C THR A 128 -1.45 -19.33 15.56
N PRO A 129 -1.03 -20.29 14.69
CA PRO A 129 -0.39 -19.96 13.42
C PRO A 129 -1.36 -19.31 12.44
N GLU A 130 -2.66 -19.59 12.56
CA GLU A 130 -3.70 -19.08 11.66
C GLU A 130 -4.74 -18.26 12.45
N ALA A 131 -5.37 -17.31 11.73
CA ALA A 131 -6.46 -16.52 12.28
C ALA A 131 -7.68 -17.36 12.66
N SER A 132 -8.24 -17.13 13.84
CA SER A 132 -9.49 -17.78 14.29
C SER A 132 -10.64 -16.78 14.25
N VAL A 133 -11.63 -17.05 13.39
CA VAL A 133 -12.83 -16.20 13.28
C VAL A 133 -13.61 -16.16 14.59
N SER A 134 -13.67 -17.27 15.34
CA SER A 134 -14.36 -17.30 16.63
C SER A 134 -13.72 -16.39 17.67
N ARG A 135 -12.40 -16.30 17.69
CA ARG A 135 -11.66 -15.41 18.60
C ARG A 135 -11.74 -13.93 18.18
N MET A 136 -11.94 -13.67 16.88
CA MET A 136 -12.24 -12.32 16.38
C MET A 136 -13.64 -11.84 16.75
N SER A 137 -14.61 -12.76 16.89
CA SER A 137 -16.02 -12.44 17.15
C SER A 137 -16.34 -12.15 18.64
N ASP A 138 -15.42 -12.42 19.56
CA ASP A 138 -15.60 -12.09 20.98
C ASP A 138 -15.47 -10.58 21.32
N LYS A 139 -15.29 -9.75 20.26
CA LYS A 139 -15.29 -8.28 20.39
C LYS A 139 -16.72 -7.77 20.59
N GLU A 140 -16.86 -6.61 21.24
CA GLU A 140 -18.16 -5.98 21.46
C GLU A 140 -18.98 -5.92 20.16
N ALA A 141 -20.28 -6.19 20.26
CA ALA A 141 -21.18 -6.26 19.10
C ALA A 141 -21.13 -4.97 18.21
N ALA A 142 -20.92 -3.81 18.83
CA ALA A 142 -20.77 -2.53 18.14
C ALA A 142 -19.52 -2.48 17.25
N VAL A 143 -18.38 -3.02 17.72
CA VAL A 143 -17.12 -3.10 16.96
C VAL A 143 -17.30 -4.05 15.78
N THR A 144 -17.89 -5.22 16.03
CA THR A 144 -18.16 -6.22 14.99
C THR A 144 -19.08 -5.67 13.89
N SER A 145 -20.12 -4.92 14.26
CA SER A 145 -21.04 -4.28 13.30
C SER A 145 -20.33 -3.26 12.42
N SER A 146 -19.50 -2.39 13.02
CA SER A 146 -18.75 -1.36 12.28
C SER A 146 -17.74 -1.96 11.29
N VAL A 147 -17.04 -3.02 11.72
CA VAL A 147 -16.10 -3.75 10.85
C VAL A 147 -16.83 -4.42 9.69
N LEU A 148 -17.96 -5.09 9.95
CA LEU A 148 -18.77 -5.74 8.90
C LEU A 148 -19.32 -4.73 7.89
N GLU A 149 -19.77 -3.57 8.37
CA GLU A 149 -20.25 -2.49 7.49
C GLU A 149 -19.13 -1.99 6.57
N THR A 150 -17.94 -1.77 7.10
CA THR A 150 -16.74 -1.43 6.29
C THR A 150 -16.43 -2.51 5.27
N CYS A 151 -16.45 -3.79 5.66
CA CYS A 151 -16.19 -4.90 4.75
C CYS A 151 -17.22 -4.98 3.61
N ILE A 152 -18.50 -4.75 3.91
CA ILE A 152 -19.58 -4.74 2.91
C ILE A 152 -19.39 -3.57 1.94
N LYS A 153 -19.13 -2.36 2.46
CA LYS A 153 -18.87 -1.19 1.62
C LYS A 153 -17.70 -1.43 0.66
N LEU A 154 -16.58 -1.93 1.16
CA LEU A 154 -15.38 -2.21 0.36
C LEU A 154 -15.62 -3.28 -0.70
N ARG A 155 -16.35 -4.35 -0.38
CA ARG A 155 -16.62 -5.45 -1.32
C ARG A 155 -17.52 -5.06 -2.49
N ASP A 156 -18.51 -4.21 -2.23
CA ASP A 156 -19.51 -3.78 -3.23
C ASP A 156 -19.06 -2.51 -3.99
N ALA A 157 -17.83 -2.06 -3.77
CA ALA A 157 -17.26 -0.83 -4.33
C ALA A 157 -17.25 -0.87 -5.87
N LYS A 158 -18.06 0.00 -6.51
CA LYS A 158 -17.98 0.29 -7.95
C LYS A 158 -16.88 1.29 -8.27
N ASP A 159 -16.64 2.21 -7.35
CA ASP A 159 -15.57 3.20 -7.38
C ASP A 159 -14.76 3.05 -6.10
N PHE A 160 -13.58 2.47 -6.22
CA PHE A 160 -12.70 2.18 -5.10
C PHE A 160 -12.32 3.45 -4.33
N LYS A 161 -11.99 4.54 -5.05
CA LYS A 161 -11.57 5.79 -4.43
C LYS A 161 -12.69 6.40 -3.59
N HIS A 162 -13.89 6.51 -4.17
CA HIS A 162 -15.06 7.06 -3.48
C HIS A 162 -15.42 6.25 -2.23
N THR A 163 -15.40 4.91 -2.35
CA THR A 163 -15.70 4.02 -1.21
C THR A 163 -14.64 4.15 -0.11
N MET A 164 -13.37 4.30 -0.46
CA MET A 164 -12.31 4.52 0.52
C MET A 164 -12.46 5.89 1.23
N ASP A 165 -12.89 6.93 0.53
CA ASP A 165 -13.19 8.23 1.13
C ASP A 165 -14.34 8.13 2.15
N GLU A 166 -15.41 7.36 1.85
CA GLU A 166 -16.50 7.08 2.81
C GLU A 166 -16.02 6.29 4.03
N VAL A 167 -15.21 5.26 3.83
CA VAL A 167 -14.67 4.44 4.93
C VAL A 167 -13.79 5.26 5.86
N ILE A 168 -12.97 6.15 5.32
CA ILE A 168 -12.10 7.02 6.14
C ILE A 168 -12.93 8.05 6.92
N GLU A 169 -14.01 8.57 6.36
CA GLU A 169 -14.94 9.43 7.07
C GLU A 169 -15.61 8.69 8.24
N ASP A 170 -16.10 7.47 8.01
CA ASP A 170 -16.67 6.63 9.09
C ASP A 170 -15.66 6.39 10.23
N ILE A 171 -14.38 6.13 9.88
CA ILE A 171 -13.31 5.94 10.85
C ILE A 171 -13.05 7.24 11.62
N ARG A 172 -13.02 8.38 10.94
CA ARG A 172 -12.84 9.69 11.59
C ARG A 172 -13.92 9.96 12.64
N LEU A 173 -15.17 9.75 12.26
CA LEU A 173 -16.31 9.93 13.16
C LEU A 173 -16.30 8.93 14.32
N LEU A 174 -15.91 7.67 14.07
CA LEU A 174 -15.79 6.66 15.10
C LEU A 174 -14.72 7.01 16.15
N CYS A 175 -13.59 7.57 15.67
CA CYS A 175 -12.46 7.96 16.51
C CYS A 175 -12.70 9.32 17.20
N ASP A 176 -13.69 10.08 16.75
CA ASP A 176 -13.85 11.50 17.10
C ASP A 176 -12.51 12.23 16.92
N ALA A 177 -11.96 12.08 15.72
CA ALA A 177 -10.64 12.56 15.35
C ALA A 177 -10.72 13.81 14.47
N GLU A 178 -9.76 14.72 14.63
CA GLU A 178 -9.68 15.93 13.78
C GLU A 178 -9.26 15.59 12.33
N ASN A 179 -8.40 14.57 12.15
CA ASN A 179 -8.02 14.11 10.81
C ASN A 179 -7.73 12.60 10.84
N VAL A 180 -8.12 11.93 9.77
CA VAL A 180 -7.74 10.53 9.47
C VAL A 180 -7.27 10.44 8.02
N CYS A 181 -6.20 9.72 7.79
CA CYS A 181 -5.60 9.59 6.47
C CYS A 181 -5.05 8.18 6.23
N ILE A 182 -5.15 7.72 4.99
CA ILE A 182 -4.40 6.56 4.48
C ILE A 182 -3.28 7.05 3.57
N LEU A 183 -2.06 6.77 3.98
CA LEU A 183 -0.83 7.01 3.22
C LEU A 183 -0.33 5.70 2.62
N LEU A 184 -0.15 5.66 1.31
CA LEU A 184 0.53 4.55 0.62
C LEU A 184 2.02 4.82 0.51
N THR A 185 2.82 3.76 0.58
CA THR A 185 4.28 3.81 0.47
C THR A 185 4.77 2.95 -0.70
N ASP A 186 5.68 3.48 -1.48
CA ASP A 186 6.42 2.71 -2.48
C ASP A 186 7.92 2.70 -2.12
N TYR A 187 8.37 1.58 -1.60
CA TYR A 187 9.77 1.37 -1.19
C TYR A 187 10.75 1.30 -2.37
N LYS A 188 10.26 1.00 -3.59
CA LYS A 188 11.11 0.94 -4.79
C LYS A 188 11.44 2.33 -5.31
N THR A 189 10.43 3.19 -5.36
CA THR A 189 10.59 4.59 -5.79
C THR A 189 10.91 5.53 -4.64
N ARG A 190 10.87 5.06 -3.38
CA ARG A 190 11.02 5.83 -2.14
C ARG A 190 10.07 7.03 -2.12
N SER A 191 8.80 6.77 -2.37
CA SER A 191 7.75 7.79 -2.43
C SER A 191 6.54 7.43 -1.58
N CYS A 192 5.78 8.45 -1.20
CA CYS A 192 4.51 8.33 -0.50
C CYS A 192 3.42 9.07 -1.26
N SER A 193 2.19 8.56 -1.17
CA SER A 193 1.01 9.22 -1.73
C SER A 193 -0.20 9.04 -0.81
N ILE A 194 -1.05 10.07 -0.70
CA ILE A 194 -2.33 9.93 -0.01
C ILE A 194 -3.28 9.12 -0.90
N LEU A 195 -3.85 8.06 -0.34
CA LEU A 195 -4.97 7.36 -0.96
C LEU A 195 -6.28 8.10 -0.68
N CYS A 196 -6.55 8.40 0.59
CA CYS A 196 -7.72 9.13 1.03
C CYS A 196 -7.45 9.83 2.37
N GLU A 197 -8.20 10.90 2.62
CA GLU A 197 -8.10 11.73 3.82
C GLU A 197 -9.46 12.29 4.17
N SER A 198 -9.79 12.34 5.48
CA SER A 198 -10.95 13.01 6.01
C SER A 198 -10.54 13.88 7.19
N SER A 199 -11.00 15.14 7.19
CA SER A 199 -10.69 16.14 8.22
C SER A 199 -11.96 16.73 8.78
N ASP A 200 -11.91 17.11 10.06
CA ASP A 200 -12.94 17.98 10.65
C ASP A 200 -12.94 19.35 9.91
N PRO A 201 -14.11 19.94 9.62
CA PRO A 201 -14.16 21.24 8.97
C PRO A 201 -13.44 22.38 9.70
N ASP A 202 -13.31 22.28 11.01
CA ASP A 202 -12.61 23.26 11.87
C ASP A 202 -11.10 22.97 12.00
N PHE A 203 -10.64 21.81 11.51
CA PHE A 203 -9.21 21.48 11.49
C PHE A 203 -8.50 22.35 10.47
N ASP A 204 -7.52 23.16 10.92
CA ASP A 204 -6.76 24.09 10.07
C ASP A 204 -5.92 23.28 9.05
N ASN A 205 -6.59 22.92 7.96
CA ASN A 205 -6.13 21.97 6.94
C ASN A 205 -5.06 22.60 6.05
N LYS A 206 -3.92 22.90 6.61
CA LYS A 206 -2.69 22.97 5.81
C LYS A 206 -2.43 21.55 5.41
N ASN A 207 -2.68 21.23 4.14
CA ASN A 207 -2.45 19.94 3.51
C ASN A 207 -1.18 19.31 4.12
N ILE A 208 -1.38 18.30 4.99
CA ILE A 208 -0.30 17.69 5.79
C ILE A 208 0.85 17.26 4.88
N ILE A 209 0.55 16.75 3.67
CA ILE A 209 1.57 16.37 2.70
C ILE A 209 2.25 17.56 2.04
N ASP A 210 1.53 18.62 1.71
CA ASP A 210 2.16 19.82 1.16
C ASP A 210 3.11 20.46 2.17
N TYR A 211 2.75 20.40 3.44
CA TYR A 211 3.69 20.80 4.49
C TYR A 211 4.91 19.87 4.55
N PHE A 212 4.70 18.57 4.58
CA PHE A 212 5.82 17.63 4.63
C PHE A 212 6.71 17.76 3.40
N ASN A 213 6.14 17.89 2.21
CA ASN A 213 6.89 18.11 0.98
C ASN A 213 7.63 19.46 0.96
N ASN A 214 7.07 20.50 1.58
CA ASN A 214 7.68 21.83 1.62
C ASN A 214 8.69 21.99 2.77
N ASN A 215 8.53 21.28 3.89
CA ASN A 215 9.35 21.46 5.10
C ASN A 215 10.29 20.27 5.38
N ILE A 216 10.01 19.09 4.83
CA ILE A 216 10.84 17.90 4.97
C ILE A 216 11.33 17.49 3.59
N LYS A 217 12.63 17.55 3.38
CA LYS A 217 13.28 17.36 2.08
C LYS A 217 12.96 16.03 1.38
N ASN A 218 12.51 15.02 2.14
CA ASN A 218 12.00 13.75 1.66
C ASN A 218 11.10 13.15 2.75
N PHE A 219 9.78 13.27 2.61
CA PHE A 219 8.83 12.77 3.60
C PHE A 219 8.90 11.24 3.76
N PHE A 220 9.22 10.52 2.69
CA PHE A 220 9.42 9.08 2.77
C PHE A 220 10.45 8.67 3.81
N ASP A 221 11.54 9.45 3.98
CA ASP A 221 12.57 9.14 4.97
C ASP A 221 12.06 9.22 6.43
N VAL A 222 11.01 10.00 6.70
CA VAL A 222 10.33 10.03 7.99
C VAL A 222 9.41 8.83 8.13
N VAL A 223 8.62 8.53 7.10
CA VAL A 223 7.70 7.39 7.08
C VAL A 223 8.44 6.06 7.23
N ASP A 224 9.60 5.92 6.61
CA ASP A 224 10.47 4.73 6.71
C ASP A 224 10.90 4.44 8.17
N THR A 225 10.99 5.47 9.02
CA THR A 225 11.32 5.32 10.45
C THR A 225 10.13 4.90 11.32
N TRP A 226 8.90 4.92 10.81
CA TRP A 226 7.71 4.58 11.59
C TRP A 226 7.69 3.12 11.99
N LYS A 227 8.18 2.23 11.14
CA LYS A 227 8.31 0.81 11.45
C LYS A 227 9.14 0.57 12.72
N ASP A 228 10.30 1.21 12.81
CA ASP A 228 11.17 1.10 13.99
C ASP A 228 10.54 1.78 15.21
N THR A 229 9.76 2.85 14.99
CA THR A 229 9.07 3.56 16.08
C THR A 229 7.93 2.72 16.66
N ILE A 230 7.19 1.98 15.82
CA ILE A 230 6.16 1.01 16.22
C ILE A 230 6.80 -0.18 16.95
N ALA A 231 8.07 -0.48 16.70
CA ALA A 231 8.89 -1.48 17.37
C ALA A 231 8.29 -2.89 17.34
N GLY A 232 7.68 -3.26 16.20
CA GLY A 232 7.07 -4.59 15.98
C GLY A 232 5.76 -4.84 16.74
N SER A 233 5.16 -3.79 17.33
CA SER A 233 3.77 -3.83 17.80
C SER A 233 2.78 -3.81 16.63
N THR A 234 1.49 -3.99 16.90
CA THR A 234 0.44 -3.88 15.87
C THR A 234 0.22 -2.43 15.42
N CYS A 235 0.49 -1.48 16.31
CA CYS A 235 0.28 -0.05 16.06
C CYS A 235 1.10 0.78 17.05
N LEU A 236 1.13 2.09 16.81
CA LEU A 236 1.56 3.07 17.78
C LEU A 236 0.37 3.92 18.21
N ILE A 237 0.17 4.08 19.51
CA ILE A 237 -0.84 4.97 20.09
C ILE A 237 -0.15 5.93 21.05
N ILE A 238 -0.30 7.23 20.80
CA ILE A 238 0.15 8.33 21.67
C ILE A 238 -1.11 9.02 22.18
N GLN A 239 -1.31 9.00 23.49
CA GLN A 239 -2.52 9.55 24.13
C GLN A 239 -2.23 10.76 25.01
N ASN A 240 -0.97 10.91 25.39
CA ASN A 240 -0.56 11.91 26.38
C ASN A 240 0.92 12.28 26.20
N GLU A 241 1.38 13.27 26.97
CA GLU A 241 2.75 13.76 26.90
C GLU A 241 3.81 12.71 27.31
N SER A 242 3.46 11.76 28.18
CA SER A 242 4.38 10.67 28.56
C SER A 242 4.68 9.76 27.38
N ASP A 243 3.64 9.38 26.63
CA ASP A 243 3.80 8.60 25.41
C ASP A 243 4.58 9.39 24.33
N MET A 244 4.28 10.70 24.21
CA MET A 244 4.99 11.60 23.30
C MET A 244 6.49 11.66 23.62
N ASN A 245 6.89 11.70 24.89
CA ASN A 245 8.27 11.69 25.31
C ASN A 245 9.01 10.42 24.88
N VAL A 246 8.39 9.25 25.01
CA VAL A 246 8.97 7.97 24.55
C VAL A 246 9.25 8.00 23.07
N VAL A 247 8.31 8.51 22.27
CA VAL A 247 8.49 8.62 20.82
C VAL A 247 9.50 9.71 20.47
N ARG A 248 9.58 10.80 21.24
CA ARG A 248 10.60 11.85 21.07
C ARG A 248 12.02 11.31 21.20
N GLU A 249 12.25 10.38 22.13
CA GLU A 249 13.54 9.70 22.27
C GLU A 249 13.85 8.78 21.08
N ARG A 250 12.86 8.07 20.56
CA ARG A 250 13.03 7.13 19.43
C ARG A 250 13.12 7.82 18.09
N ASN A 251 12.31 8.84 17.86
CA ASN A 251 12.11 9.49 16.57
C ASN A 251 11.94 11.01 16.70
N PRO A 252 13.01 11.75 17.07
CA PRO A 252 12.92 13.18 17.35
C PRO A 252 12.51 14.00 16.11
N LYS A 253 12.81 13.52 14.90
CA LYS A 253 12.43 14.21 13.66
C LYS A 253 10.94 14.17 13.42
N TRP A 254 10.33 13.01 13.64
CA TRP A 254 8.89 12.85 13.46
C TRP A 254 8.11 13.62 14.53
N ILE A 255 8.50 13.51 15.80
CA ILE A 255 7.83 14.21 16.89
C ILE A 255 7.82 15.73 16.65
N LYS A 256 8.93 16.31 16.20
CA LYS A 256 8.97 17.72 15.85
C LYS A 256 7.87 18.08 14.83
N SER A 257 7.65 17.23 13.83
CA SER A 257 6.59 17.48 12.86
C SER A 257 5.19 17.40 13.49
N LEU A 258 4.94 16.50 14.43
CA LEU A 258 3.67 16.40 15.16
C LEU A 258 3.43 17.66 16.02
N GLU A 259 4.45 18.12 16.73
CA GLU A 259 4.39 19.33 17.56
C GLU A 259 4.14 20.60 16.73
N ASP A 260 4.81 20.74 15.59
CA ASP A 260 4.64 21.88 14.66
C ASP A 260 3.19 21.95 14.09
N TYR A 261 2.48 20.80 14.06
CA TYR A 261 1.06 20.70 13.67
C TYR A 261 0.08 20.76 14.82
N GLY A 262 0.54 20.84 16.06
CA GLY A 262 -0.32 20.84 17.23
C GLY A 262 -0.98 19.49 17.50
N ILE A 263 -0.38 18.38 17.01
CA ILE A 263 -0.85 17.02 17.25
C ILE A 263 -0.57 16.63 18.70
N LYS A 264 -1.63 16.35 19.46
CA LYS A 264 -1.55 15.96 20.88
C LYS A 264 -1.74 14.46 21.09
N SER A 265 -2.49 13.83 20.20
CA SER A 265 -2.71 12.39 20.21
C SER A 265 -2.66 11.84 18.79
N ILE A 266 -2.14 10.63 18.62
CA ILE A 266 -2.11 9.95 17.33
C ILE A 266 -2.24 8.45 17.50
N VAL A 267 -3.03 7.84 16.63
CA VAL A 267 -3.05 6.41 16.38
C VAL A 267 -2.44 6.18 15.00
N LEU A 268 -1.45 5.30 14.92
CA LEU A 268 -0.78 4.93 13.68
C LEU A 268 -0.79 3.42 13.50
N TYR A 269 -1.44 2.93 12.45
CA TYR A 269 -1.49 1.52 12.07
C TYR A 269 -0.76 1.28 10.75
N PRO A 270 0.15 0.30 10.67
CA PRO A 270 0.68 -0.17 9.40
C PRO A 270 -0.41 -0.94 8.63
N LEU A 271 -0.45 -0.76 7.32
CA LEU A 271 -1.28 -1.53 6.40
C LEU A 271 -0.44 -2.67 5.83
N ASN A 272 -0.43 -3.80 6.52
CA ASN A 272 0.37 -4.95 6.16
C ASN A 272 -0.43 -5.98 5.36
N TYR A 273 0.14 -6.47 4.27
CA TYR A 273 -0.40 -7.55 3.46
C TYR A 273 0.73 -8.46 2.97
N ASN A 274 0.64 -9.78 3.24
CA ASN A 274 1.65 -10.78 2.86
C ASN A 274 3.10 -10.38 3.23
N ASN A 275 3.32 -9.91 4.46
CA ASN A 275 4.62 -9.45 5.00
C ASN A 275 5.18 -8.18 4.31
N GLU A 276 4.39 -7.49 3.50
CA GLU A 276 4.75 -6.19 2.92
C GLU A 276 3.91 -5.09 3.55
N THR A 277 4.52 -3.97 3.92
CA THR A 277 3.81 -2.77 4.37
C THR A 277 3.43 -1.94 3.15
N LEU A 278 2.12 -1.86 2.85
CA LEU A 278 1.57 -1.09 1.74
C LEU A 278 1.50 0.41 2.06
N GLY A 279 1.49 0.74 3.35
CA GLY A 279 1.31 2.10 3.82
C GLY A 279 0.89 2.15 5.28
N TYR A 280 0.27 3.27 5.67
CA TYR A 280 -0.17 3.52 7.04
C TYR A 280 -1.52 4.21 7.08
N VAL A 281 -2.28 3.92 8.14
CA VAL A 281 -3.46 4.70 8.55
C VAL A 281 -3.10 5.45 9.82
N TRP A 282 -3.41 6.73 9.88
CA TRP A 282 -3.36 7.48 11.13
C TRP A 282 -4.68 8.16 11.44
N ALA A 283 -4.94 8.37 12.73
CA ALA A 283 -5.94 9.26 13.26
C ALA A 283 -5.28 10.19 14.27
N VAL A 284 -5.45 11.51 14.10
CA VAL A 284 -4.82 12.51 14.97
C VAL A 284 -5.87 13.31 15.75
N ASN A 285 -5.47 13.74 16.95
CA ASN A 285 -6.29 14.48 17.89
C ASN A 285 -7.64 13.78 18.13
N PHE A 286 -7.59 12.50 18.43
CA PHE A 286 -8.74 11.63 18.67
C PHE A 286 -9.19 11.67 20.14
N ALA A 287 -10.42 11.19 20.42
CA ALA A 287 -10.97 11.08 21.79
C ALA A 287 -10.25 9.97 22.58
N THR A 288 -9.28 10.36 23.42
CA THR A 288 -8.40 9.41 24.13
C THR A 288 -9.12 8.54 25.17
N GLU A 289 -10.28 8.97 25.68
CA GLU A 289 -11.15 8.17 26.54
C GLU A 289 -11.71 6.92 25.85
N ASN A 290 -11.80 6.94 24.51
CA ASN A 290 -12.31 5.85 23.70
C ASN A 290 -11.21 4.95 23.10
N THR A 291 -9.94 5.10 23.53
CA THR A 291 -8.78 4.42 22.93
C THR A 291 -8.95 2.90 22.81
N ALA A 292 -9.54 2.24 23.81
CA ALA A 292 -9.74 0.78 23.76
C ALA A 292 -10.68 0.37 22.62
N LYS A 293 -11.76 1.11 22.39
CA LYS A 293 -12.72 0.90 21.29
C LYS A 293 -12.07 1.21 19.95
N ILE A 294 -11.39 2.35 19.85
CA ILE A 294 -10.66 2.79 18.65
C ILE A 294 -9.65 1.73 18.22
N ARG A 295 -8.81 1.26 19.16
CA ARG A 295 -7.85 0.18 18.93
C ARG A 295 -8.54 -1.06 18.37
N SER A 296 -9.57 -1.57 19.06
CA SER A 296 -10.25 -2.82 18.67
C SER A 296 -10.88 -2.72 17.27
N THR A 297 -11.43 -1.57 16.92
CA THR A 297 -12.01 -1.34 15.60
C THR A 297 -10.93 -1.24 14.52
N LEU A 298 -9.94 -0.36 14.71
CA LEU A 298 -8.89 -0.13 13.72
C LEU A 298 -8.05 -1.38 13.47
N GLU A 299 -7.73 -2.15 14.51
CA GLU A 299 -6.94 -3.38 14.38
C GLU A 299 -7.57 -4.39 13.40
N THR A 300 -8.88 -4.49 13.40
CA THR A 300 -9.60 -5.37 12.48
C THR A 300 -9.87 -4.70 11.13
N THR A 301 -10.28 -3.44 11.13
CA THR A 301 -10.62 -2.68 9.92
C THR A 301 -9.40 -2.49 9.02
N THR A 302 -8.23 -2.18 9.59
CA THR A 302 -6.99 -1.99 8.82
C THR A 302 -6.53 -3.25 8.09
N TYR A 303 -6.80 -4.43 8.67
CA TYR A 303 -6.54 -5.70 8.00
C TYR A 303 -7.35 -5.84 6.69
N PHE A 304 -8.65 -5.51 6.73
CA PHE A 304 -9.50 -5.54 5.53
C PHE A 304 -9.13 -4.45 4.54
N ILE A 305 -8.87 -3.22 5.01
CA ILE A 305 -8.40 -2.12 4.16
C ILE A 305 -7.12 -2.50 3.43
N ALA A 306 -6.13 -3.07 4.13
CA ALA A 306 -4.88 -3.51 3.52
C ALA A 306 -5.11 -4.58 2.43
N SER A 307 -6.00 -5.55 2.70
CA SER A 307 -6.36 -6.57 1.72
C SER A 307 -7.02 -5.99 0.46
N GLU A 308 -7.95 -5.05 0.62
CA GLU A 308 -8.62 -4.42 -0.53
C GLU A 308 -7.70 -3.49 -1.32
N ILE A 309 -6.80 -2.76 -0.65
CA ILE A 309 -5.75 -1.98 -1.34
C ILE A 309 -4.86 -2.90 -2.16
N ALA A 310 -4.40 -4.02 -1.58
CA ALA A 310 -3.57 -5.00 -2.28
C ALA A 310 -4.29 -5.59 -3.51
N ASN A 311 -5.56 -5.98 -3.36
CA ASN A 311 -6.40 -6.49 -4.43
C ASN A 311 -6.56 -5.45 -5.56
N HIS A 312 -6.87 -4.21 -5.21
CA HIS A 312 -7.00 -3.12 -6.18
C HIS A 312 -5.69 -2.86 -6.94
N GLN A 313 -4.56 -2.80 -6.23
CA GLN A 313 -3.23 -2.64 -6.85
C GLN A 313 -2.88 -3.81 -7.77
N LEU A 314 -3.22 -5.05 -7.36
CA LEU A 314 -3.01 -6.24 -8.18
C LEU A 314 -3.86 -6.21 -9.46
N LEU A 315 -5.15 -5.86 -9.35
CA LEU A 315 -6.03 -5.73 -10.51
C LEU A 315 -5.55 -4.63 -11.46
N ALA A 316 -5.18 -3.46 -10.95
CA ALA A 316 -4.63 -2.37 -11.76
C ALA A 316 -3.33 -2.79 -12.47
N ARG A 317 -2.48 -3.56 -11.79
CA ARG A 317 -1.25 -4.11 -12.40
C ARG A 317 -1.54 -5.13 -13.48
N LEU A 318 -2.52 -6.01 -13.27
CA LEU A 318 -2.96 -6.99 -14.28
C LEU A 318 -3.57 -6.29 -15.50
N GLU A 319 -4.40 -5.28 -15.30
CA GLU A 319 -4.96 -4.45 -16.36
C GLU A 319 -3.86 -3.73 -17.14
N TYR A 320 -2.89 -3.13 -16.44
CA TYR A 320 -1.74 -2.50 -17.07
C TYR A 320 -0.93 -3.51 -17.89
N MET A 321 -0.57 -4.66 -17.34
CA MET A 321 0.16 -5.72 -18.05
C MET A 321 -0.64 -6.30 -19.22
N SER A 322 -1.96 -6.36 -19.09
CA SER A 322 -2.86 -6.79 -20.18
C SER A 322 -3.01 -5.74 -21.28
N SER A 323 -2.72 -4.47 -21.00
CA SER A 323 -2.97 -3.33 -21.91
C SER A 323 -1.71 -2.74 -22.51
N VAL A 324 -0.52 -3.00 -21.95
CA VAL A 324 0.76 -2.43 -22.41
C VAL A 324 1.63 -3.50 -23.04
N ASP A 325 2.33 -3.15 -24.11
CA ASP A 325 3.40 -3.96 -24.70
C ASP A 325 4.68 -3.78 -23.88
N LEU A 326 5.10 -4.83 -23.17
CA LEU A 326 6.23 -4.82 -22.24
C LEU A 326 7.57 -4.49 -22.90
N LEU A 327 7.71 -4.70 -24.20
CA LEU A 327 8.93 -4.40 -24.94
C LEU A 327 9.07 -2.89 -25.20
N THR A 328 7.98 -2.24 -25.60
CA THR A 328 7.99 -0.87 -26.14
C THR A 328 7.40 0.16 -25.19
N GLY A 329 6.58 -0.28 -24.22
CA GLY A 329 5.85 0.58 -23.30
C GLY A 329 4.78 1.46 -24.00
N VAL A 330 4.31 1.06 -25.19
CA VAL A 330 3.07 1.56 -25.81
C VAL A 330 1.93 0.57 -25.52
N MET A 331 0.70 0.92 -25.85
CA MET A 331 -0.43 0.00 -25.68
C MET A 331 -0.26 -1.23 -26.61
N ASN A 332 -0.74 -2.38 -26.14
CA ASN A 332 -0.65 -3.63 -26.88
C ASN A 332 -1.88 -3.86 -27.79
N ARG A 333 -1.87 -4.97 -28.53
CA ARG A 333 -2.96 -5.38 -29.42
C ARG A 333 -4.29 -5.58 -28.69
N ASN A 334 -4.26 -6.08 -27.44
CA ASN A 334 -5.48 -6.29 -26.69
C ASN A 334 -6.15 -4.96 -26.33
N ALA A 335 -5.38 -3.97 -25.92
CA ALA A 335 -5.88 -2.62 -25.67
C ALA A 335 -6.43 -1.98 -26.94
N MET A 336 -5.75 -2.17 -28.09
CA MET A 336 -6.25 -1.73 -29.38
C MET A 336 -7.61 -2.35 -29.74
N ASN A 337 -7.73 -3.67 -29.62
CA ASN A 337 -8.96 -4.38 -29.92
C ASN A 337 -10.10 -3.93 -29.02
N LYS A 338 -9.85 -3.85 -27.68
CA LYS A 338 -10.83 -3.35 -26.70
C LYS A 338 -11.30 -1.93 -27.07
N ARG A 339 -10.37 -1.04 -27.42
CA ARG A 339 -10.68 0.33 -27.84
C ARG A 339 -11.61 0.38 -29.06
N VAL A 340 -11.30 -0.44 -30.06
CA VAL A 340 -12.13 -0.57 -31.29
C VAL A 340 -13.51 -1.14 -30.96
N ASP A 341 -13.59 -2.19 -30.16
CA ASP A 341 -14.85 -2.84 -29.80
C ASP A 341 -15.75 -1.91 -28.98
N ASP A 342 -15.20 -1.18 -28.00
CA ASP A 342 -15.96 -0.21 -27.18
C ASP A 342 -16.59 0.91 -28.05
N ILE A 343 -15.86 1.36 -29.08
CA ILE A 343 -16.40 2.33 -30.05
C ILE A 343 -17.46 1.70 -30.96
N VAL A 344 -17.24 0.47 -31.44
CA VAL A 344 -18.20 -0.23 -32.33
C VAL A 344 -19.49 -0.57 -31.59
N GLU A 345 -19.40 -0.94 -30.31
CA GLU A 345 -20.56 -1.26 -29.45
C GLU A 345 -21.28 0.00 -28.93
N GLY A 346 -20.75 1.19 -29.22
CA GLY A 346 -21.34 2.47 -28.80
C GLY A 346 -21.16 2.79 -27.32
N LYS A 347 -20.26 2.09 -26.63
CA LYS A 347 -19.86 2.42 -25.24
C LYS A 347 -19.08 3.72 -25.19
N GLU A 348 -18.32 3.99 -26.24
CA GLU A 348 -17.59 5.23 -26.45
C GLU A 348 -17.93 5.85 -27.79
N THR A 349 -17.98 7.17 -27.86
CA THR A 349 -18.24 7.93 -29.08
C THR A 349 -16.94 8.49 -29.61
N LEU A 350 -16.62 8.22 -30.89
CA LEU A 350 -15.52 8.90 -31.55
C LEU A 350 -15.81 10.39 -31.64
N PRO A 351 -14.84 11.26 -31.30
CA PRO A 351 -14.91 12.68 -31.64
C PRO A 351 -15.11 12.89 -33.14
N LEU A 352 -15.70 14.02 -33.53
CA LEU A 352 -15.92 14.34 -34.95
C LEU A 352 -14.60 14.41 -35.72
N ARG A 353 -13.54 14.85 -35.05
CA ARG A 353 -12.19 14.88 -35.64
C ARG A 353 -11.44 13.66 -35.15
N VAL A 354 -10.95 12.86 -36.10
CA VAL A 354 -10.17 11.66 -35.80
C VAL A 354 -9.17 11.36 -36.91
N SER A 355 -7.99 10.93 -36.50
CA SER A 355 -6.97 10.41 -37.43
C SER A 355 -6.42 9.08 -36.97
N PHE A 356 -6.09 8.23 -37.94
CA PHE A 356 -5.40 6.95 -37.74
C PHE A 356 -4.12 6.96 -38.55
N VAL A 357 -3.02 6.52 -37.97
CA VAL A 357 -1.76 6.27 -38.65
C VAL A 357 -1.34 4.83 -38.38
N PHE A 358 -1.19 4.05 -39.46
CA PHE A 358 -0.56 2.72 -39.39
C PHE A 358 0.91 2.87 -39.78
N ALA A 359 1.77 2.20 -39.05
CA ALA A 359 3.21 2.20 -39.26
C ALA A 359 3.75 0.77 -39.15
N ASP A 360 4.37 0.30 -40.21
CA ASP A 360 5.01 -1.02 -40.27
C ASP A 360 6.53 -0.86 -40.44
N LEU A 361 7.31 -1.63 -39.66
CA LEU A 361 8.77 -1.55 -39.66
C LEU A 361 9.37 -2.23 -40.86
N ASN A 362 10.05 -1.48 -41.70
CA ASN A 362 10.79 -2.02 -42.82
C ASN A 362 12.08 -2.73 -42.34
N GLY A 363 12.31 -3.93 -42.82
CA GLY A 363 13.59 -4.63 -42.65
C GLY A 363 13.85 -5.26 -41.28
N LEU A 364 12.88 -5.34 -40.37
CA LEU A 364 13.06 -5.97 -39.06
C LEU A 364 13.64 -7.40 -39.13
N LYS A 365 13.21 -8.19 -40.11
CA LYS A 365 13.74 -9.53 -40.33
C LYS A 365 15.26 -9.53 -40.58
N LYS A 366 15.75 -8.61 -41.43
CA LYS A 366 17.17 -8.47 -41.71
C LYS A 366 17.97 -8.10 -40.46
N VAL A 367 17.40 -7.22 -39.63
CA VAL A 367 18.00 -6.86 -38.36
C VAL A 367 18.10 -8.09 -37.45
N ASN A 368 17.03 -8.89 -37.35
CA ASN A 368 17.03 -10.15 -36.58
C ASN A 368 18.03 -11.17 -37.14
N ASP A 369 18.07 -11.35 -38.46
CA ASP A 369 18.95 -12.33 -39.13
C ASP A 369 20.44 -11.94 -38.97
N THR A 370 20.77 -10.65 -38.85
CA THR A 370 22.14 -10.15 -38.76
C THR A 370 22.60 -10.00 -37.29
N GLY A 371 21.74 -9.48 -36.41
CA GLY A 371 22.11 -9.13 -35.02
C GLY A 371 21.36 -9.92 -33.94
N GLY A 372 20.55 -10.91 -34.36
CA GLY A 372 19.72 -11.71 -33.45
C GLY A 372 18.50 -10.96 -32.91
N HIS A 373 17.68 -11.68 -32.15
CA HIS A 373 16.43 -11.14 -31.57
C HIS A 373 16.65 -9.90 -30.68
N THR A 374 17.78 -9.83 -29.96
CA THR A 374 18.13 -8.67 -29.11
C THR A 374 18.29 -7.39 -29.94
N ALA A 375 18.88 -7.49 -31.15
CA ALA A 375 18.99 -6.36 -32.07
C ALA A 375 17.62 -5.94 -32.59
N GLY A 376 16.76 -6.90 -32.93
CA GLY A 376 15.38 -6.65 -33.33
C GLY A 376 14.54 -5.99 -32.25
N ASP A 377 14.66 -6.46 -31.00
CA ASP A 377 13.98 -5.85 -29.84
C ASP A 377 14.43 -4.41 -29.63
N SER A 378 15.73 -4.12 -29.77
CA SER A 378 16.28 -2.77 -29.70
C SER A 378 15.76 -1.90 -30.86
N TYR A 379 15.63 -2.44 -32.06
CA TYR A 379 15.06 -1.78 -33.22
C TYR A 379 13.60 -1.40 -32.97
N ILE A 380 12.77 -2.33 -32.48
CA ILE A 380 11.37 -2.10 -32.13
C ILE A 380 11.22 -1.06 -31.03
N LYS A 381 12.07 -1.10 -29.97
CA LYS A 381 12.06 -0.07 -28.92
C LYS A 381 12.36 1.33 -29.43
N ARG A 382 13.38 1.47 -30.28
CA ARG A 382 13.72 2.78 -30.89
C ARG A 382 12.57 3.27 -31.76
N SER A 383 11.95 2.40 -32.53
CA SER A 383 10.82 2.72 -33.40
C SER A 383 9.62 3.25 -32.60
N ALA A 384 9.27 2.60 -31.50
CA ALA A 384 8.25 3.10 -30.58
C ALA A 384 8.62 4.46 -29.97
N GLY A 385 9.90 4.69 -29.69
CA GLY A 385 10.41 5.98 -29.20
C GLY A 385 10.20 7.11 -30.23
N LEU A 386 10.46 6.85 -31.50
CA LEU A 386 10.22 7.83 -32.58
C LEU A 386 8.73 8.15 -32.75
N LEU A 387 7.87 7.15 -32.65
CA LEU A 387 6.41 7.36 -32.69
C LEU A 387 5.93 8.21 -31.51
N LYS A 388 6.40 7.95 -30.29
CA LYS A 388 6.09 8.77 -29.10
C LYS A 388 6.57 10.21 -29.24
N GLN A 389 7.72 10.42 -29.86
CA GLN A 389 8.27 11.76 -30.09
C GLN A 389 7.47 12.52 -31.15
N ALA A 390 7.09 11.88 -32.26
CA ALA A 390 6.32 12.50 -33.34
C ALA A 390 4.84 12.73 -32.93
N PHE A 391 4.26 11.87 -32.12
CA PHE A 391 2.85 11.87 -31.70
C PHE A 391 2.67 11.86 -30.17
N PRO A 392 3.16 12.90 -29.43
CA PRO A 392 3.18 12.87 -27.96
C PRO A 392 1.81 12.80 -27.32
N ASP A 393 0.76 13.37 -27.94
CA ASP A 393 -0.60 13.45 -27.41
C ASP A 393 -1.56 12.45 -28.09
N SER A 394 -1.03 11.30 -28.51
CA SER A 394 -1.79 10.30 -29.26
C SER A 394 -1.77 8.96 -28.56
N GLU A 395 -2.82 8.18 -28.77
CA GLU A 395 -2.86 6.77 -28.39
C GLU A 395 -1.98 5.99 -29.36
N ILE A 396 -0.94 5.31 -28.85
CA ILE A 396 -0.02 4.51 -29.67
C ILE A 396 -0.13 3.04 -29.26
N TYR A 397 -0.39 2.19 -30.23
CA TYR A 397 -0.58 0.76 -30.07
C TYR A 397 0.46 -0.03 -30.87
N ARG A 398 0.95 -1.13 -30.31
CA ARG A 398 1.66 -2.15 -31.08
C ARG A 398 0.68 -3.22 -31.47
N ALA A 399 0.25 -3.22 -32.76
CA ALA A 399 -0.79 -4.10 -33.29
C ALA A 399 -0.27 -5.50 -33.64
N GLY A 400 1.03 -5.62 -33.94
CA GLY A 400 1.69 -6.86 -34.30
C GLY A 400 3.18 -6.84 -33.95
N GLY A 401 3.97 -7.76 -34.47
CA GLY A 401 5.41 -7.84 -34.24
C GLY A 401 6.17 -6.57 -34.63
N ASP A 402 5.90 -6.08 -35.84
CA ASP A 402 6.49 -4.91 -36.52
C ASP A 402 5.47 -3.82 -36.83
N GLU A 403 4.21 -3.99 -36.41
CA GLU A 403 3.10 -3.10 -36.78
C GLU A 403 2.70 -2.24 -35.58
N PHE A 404 2.54 -0.93 -35.83
CA PHE A 404 2.04 0.06 -34.88
C PHE A 404 0.82 0.78 -35.47
N MET A 405 -0.06 1.23 -34.57
CA MET A 405 -1.19 2.08 -34.88
C MET A 405 -1.17 3.29 -33.92
N VAL A 406 -1.42 4.46 -34.49
CA VAL A 406 -1.59 5.71 -33.76
C VAL A 406 -3.01 6.21 -33.98
N ILE A 407 -3.71 6.59 -32.91
CA ILE A 407 -5.01 7.27 -32.95
C ILE A 407 -4.86 8.64 -32.34
N ASN A 408 -5.34 9.68 -33.03
CA ASN A 408 -5.40 11.02 -32.46
C ASN A 408 -6.77 11.66 -32.75
N TYR A 409 -7.26 12.45 -31.80
CA TYR A 409 -8.59 13.04 -31.82
C TYR A 409 -8.59 14.57 -31.92
N THR A 410 -7.43 15.20 -31.90
CA THR A 410 -7.29 16.66 -31.81
C THR A 410 -6.62 17.30 -33.02
N LEU A 411 -5.71 16.59 -33.67
CA LEU A 411 -4.94 17.13 -34.81
C LEU A 411 -5.83 17.51 -35.99
N SER A 412 -5.60 18.67 -36.59
CA SER A 412 -6.09 19.01 -37.92
C SER A 412 -5.36 18.20 -38.98
N LYS A 413 -5.86 18.24 -40.23
CA LYS A 413 -5.21 17.53 -41.34
C LYS A 413 -3.78 18.01 -41.56
N ASP A 414 -3.56 19.32 -41.50
CA ASP A 414 -2.24 19.93 -41.74
C ASP A 414 -1.26 19.58 -40.62
N GLU A 415 -1.73 19.57 -39.36
CA GLU A 415 -0.94 19.13 -38.21
C GLU A 415 -0.60 17.65 -38.30
N LEU A 416 -1.55 16.79 -38.70
CA LEU A 416 -1.29 15.37 -38.92
C LEU A 416 -0.19 15.17 -39.96
N MET A 417 -0.29 15.87 -41.11
CA MET A 417 0.74 15.79 -42.16
C MET A 417 2.10 16.27 -41.64
N SER A 418 2.12 17.36 -40.89
CA SER A 418 3.35 17.85 -40.24
C SER A 418 3.98 16.82 -39.30
N ARG A 419 3.17 16.10 -38.50
CA ARG A 419 3.65 15.03 -37.62
C ARG A 419 4.18 13.81 -38.41
N ILE A 420 3.54 13.46 -39.51
CA ILE A 420 4.03 12.40 -40.41
C ILE A 420 5.37 12.81 -41.02
N ASP A 421 5.50 14.05 -41.47
CA ASP A 421 6.76 14.57 -42.03
C ASP A 421 7.86 14.66 -40.98
N GLU A 422 7.52 15.02 -39.74
CA GLU A 422 8.43 14.98 -38.60
C GLU A 422 8.93 13.54 -38.32
N LEU A 423 8.03 12.55 -38.32
CA LEU A 423 8.41 11.15 -38.18
C LEU A 423 9.35 10.68 -39.31
N ARG A 424 9.09 11.10 -40.55
CA ARG A 424 9.98 10.80 -41.68
C ARG A 424 11.37 11.42 -41.53
N LYS A 425 11.46 12.65 -41.02
CA LYS A 425 12.75 13.31 -40.73
C LYS A 425 13.48 12.61 -39.55
N LEU A 426 12.75 12.21 -38.52
CA LEU A 426 13.33 11.50 -37.39
C LEU A 426 13.94 10.16 -37.80
N GLN A 427 13.27 9.41 -38.69
CA GLN A 427 13.80 8.14 -39.21
C GLN A 427 15.03 8.33 -40.10
N GLU A 428 15.12 9.42 -40.88
CA GLU A 428 16.31 9.74 -41.68
C GLU A 428 17.54 10.06 -40.84
N ASN A 429 17.33 10.69 -39.67
CA ASN A 429 18.38 11.03 -38.73
C ASN A 429 18.87 9.84 -37.86
N THR A 430 18.16 8.72 -37.91
CA THR A 430 18.45 7.56 -37.02
C THR A 430 19.11 6.39 -37.76
N ASP A 431 19.57 6.58 -39.02
CA ASP A 431 20.30 5.68 -39.94
C ASP A 431 19.80 4.21 -40.03
N ASP A 432 18.97 3.72 -39.10
CA ASP A 432 18.58 2.32 -39.07
C ASP A 432 17.05 2.06 -38.92
N VAL A 433 16.22 3.05 -38.55
CA VAL A 433 14.77 2.86 -38.43
C VAL A 433 14.04 3.36 -39.66
N SER A 434 13.20 2.51 -40.25
CA SER A 434 12.37 2.87 -41.42
C SER A 434 10.96 2.34 -41.26
N PHE A 435 9.97 3.20 -41.49
CA PHE A 435 8.55 2.86 -41.49
C PHE A 435 7.95 2.90 -42.89
N ALA A 436 7.05 1.99 -43.17
CA ALA A 436 5.99 2.17 -44.14
C ALA A 436 4.80 2.80 -43.40
N LEU A 437 4.26 3.90 -43.93
CA LEU A 437 3.22 4.70 -43.28
C LEU A 437 1.96 4.81 -44.12
N GLY A 438 0.80 4.66 -43.49
CA GLY A 438 -0.48 4.98 -44.09
C GLY A 438 -1.34 5.73 -43.12
N TYR A 439 -2.23 6.58 -43.57
CA TYR A 439 -3.06 7.39 -42.69
C TYR A 439 -4.49 7.55 -43.18
N TYR A 440 -5.38 7.82 -42.25
CA TYR A 440 -6.75 8.24 -42.48
C TYR A 440 -7.04 9.48 -41.61
N TYR A 441 -7.80 10.42 -42.21
CA TYR A 441 -8.25 11.62 -41.49
C TYR A 441 -9.71 11.92 -41.85
N ASN A 442 -10.51 12.30 -40.88
CA ASN A 442 -11.87 12.76 -41.07
C ASN A 442 -12.32 13.78 -40.03
N GLU A 443 -13.14 14.75 -40.49
CA GLU A 443 -13.90 15.69 -39.65
C GLU A 443 -15.40 15.43 -39.83
N GLY A 444 -15.91 14.39 -39.18
CA GLY A 444 -17.30 13.99 -39.22
C GLY A 444 -17.54 12.59 -38.66
N LYS A 445 -18.75 12.08 -38.84
CA LYS A 445 -19.05 10.72 -38.41
C LYS A 445 -18.12 9.73 -39.10
N THR A 446 -17.39 8.97 -38.33
CA THR A 446 -16.40 8.01 -38.80
C THR A 446 -16.77 6.59 -38.36
N ASN A 447 -16.75 5.66 -39.32
CA ASN A 447 -16.75 4.24 -38.98
C ASN A 447 -15.31 3.81 -38.75
N ILE A 448 -14.99 3.41 -37.51
CA ILE A 448 -13.63 3.08 -37.10
C ILE A 448 -13.01 1.96 -37.93
N ARG A 449 -13.76 0.90 -38.24
CA ARG A 449 -13.25 -0.24 -39.03
C ARG A 449 -12.90 0.17 -40.46
N THR A 450 -13.73 1.01 -41.07
CA THR A 450 -13.47 1.54 -42.40
C THR A 450 -12.26 2.47 -42.41
N ALA A 451 -12.13 3.32 -41.40
CA ALA A 451 -11.00 4.22 -41.20
C ALA A 451 -9.68 3.46 -41.06
N MET A 452 -9.66 2.45 -40.21
CA MET A 452 -8.49 1.58 -39.99
C MET A 452 -8.10 0.86 -41.29
N SER A 453 -9.07 0.26 -42.00
CA SER A 453 -8.81 -0.44 -43.25
C SER A 453 -8.24 0.49 -44.33
N SER A 454 -8.71 1.76 -44.36
CA SER A 454 -8.18 2.74 -45.34
C SER A 454 -6.73 3.11 -45.02
N ALA A 455 -6.40 3.37 -43.77
CA ALA A 455 -5.04 3.67 -43.32
C ALA A 455 -4.08 2.48 -43.55
N ASP A 456 -4.54 1.26 -43.29
CA ASP A 456 -3.77 0.03 -43.54
C ASP A 456 -3.46 -0.19 -45.01
N MET A 457 -4.44 0.04 -45.89
CA MET A 457 -4.22 -0.04 -47.36
C MET A 457 -3.19 0.99 -47.84
N ASP A 458 -3.20 2.20 -47.32
CA ASP A 458 -2.20 3.21 -47.64
C ASP A 458 -0.80 2.82 -47.14
N MET A 459 -0.69 2.29 -45.94
CA MET A 459 0.57 1.76 -45.40
C MET A 459 1.12 0.61 -46.28
N TYR A 460 0.25 -0.30 -46.72
CA TYR A 460 0.66 -1.38 -47.61
C TYR A 460 1.22 -0.88 -48.95
N ARG A 461 0.62 0.19 -49.54
CA ARG A 461 1.13 0.84 -50.77
C ARG A 461 2.49 1.48 -50.51
N ASP A 462 2.68 2.17 -49.37
CA ASP A 462 3.96 2.78 -49.03
C ASP A 462 5.05 1.69 -48.81
N LYS A 463 4.68 0.56 -48.25
CA LYS A 463 5.56 -0.62 -48.09
C LYS A 463 5.98 -1.21 -49.44
N GLN A 464 5.06 -1.30 -50.41
CA GLN A 464 5.39 -1.76 -51.76
C GLN A 464 6.38 -0.81 -52.42
N ASN A 465 6.13 0.52 -52.39
CA ASN A 465 7.00 1.53 -52.95
C ASN A 465 8.41 1.49 -52.31
N TYR A 466 8.49 1.22 -51.03
CA TYR A 466 9.78 1.05 -50.36
C TYR A 466 10.57 -0.13 -50.93
N TYR A 467 9.97 -1.30 -51.09
CA TYR A 467 10.66 -2.49 -51.61
C TYR A 467 10.90 -2.43 -53.12
N GLU A 468 10.20 -1.59 -53.86
CA GLU A 468 10.52 -1.28 -55.28
C GLU A 468 11.79 -0.43 -55.36
N ARG A 469 11.98 0.52 -54.43
CA ARG A 469 13.20 1.37 -54.36
C ARG A 469 14.41 0.62 -53.82
N TYR A 470 14.16 -0.36 -52.93
CA TYR A 470 15.22 -1.15 -52.28
C TYR A 470 14.97 -2.66 -52.44
N PRO A 471 15.11 -3.22 -53.65
CA PRO A 471 14.81 -4.61 -53.95
C PRO A 471 15.64 -5.60 -53.12
N GLU A 472 16.86 -5.19 -52.74
CA GLU A 472 17.79 -5.97 -51.91
C GLU A 472 17.34 -6.14 -50.45
N ARG A 473 16.33 -5.35 -50.03
CA ARG A 473 15.71 -5.41 -48.70
C ARG A 473 14.40 -6.21 -48.69
N LYS A 474 13.90 -6.60 -49.92
CA LYS A 474 12.67 -7.39 -50.08
C LYS A 474 12.90 -8.83 -49.61
N ARG A 475 11.92 -9.40 -48.93
CA ARG A 475 11.88 -10.82 -48.55
C ARG A 475 12.04 -11.70 -49.80
N LYS A 476 13.02 -12.62 -49.83
CA LYS A 476 13.02 -13.79 -50.72
C LYS A 476 12.04 -14.81 -50.22
#